data_979c94fcb391913f2d294e38931b0e42
#
_entry.id   979c94fcb391913f2d294e38931b0e42
#
_cell.length_a   1.000
_cell.length_b   1.000
_cell.length_c   1.000
_cell.angle_alpha   90.00
_cell.angle_beta   90.00
_cell.angle_gamma   90.00
#
_symmetry.space_group_name_H-M   'P 1'
#
loop_
_entity.id
_entity.type
_entity.pdbx_description
1 polymer ?
#
loop_
_entity_poly.entity_id
_entity_poly.type
_entity_poly.pdbx_seq_one_letter_code
_entity_poly.pdbx_strand_id
1 'polypeptide(L)'
;MPRRIITLIFLALSIVFVEQALTNHAFQDWLFARHHNILSWYIRPLLLVPIMLAAWWRSWAGLAAGIFALLTSMAWFPAPAVADANVARFLADEIAFLRGGWTLQTGLYTLAVLAYFTLLISAAWQRSGKGLAAVLAAAALSKVAFSLMGSGASARVLIAPALLGLVIGLAAVWRLWRAWQK
;
A
#
# COMPACT_ATOMS: atom_id res chain seq x y z
N MET A 1 -2.80 4.56 -28.81
CA MET A 1 -1.47 3.92 -28.64
C MET A 1 -0.69 4.41 -27.42
N PRO A 2 -0.51 5.71 -27.13
CA PRO A 2 0.35 6.15 -26.01
C PRO A 2 -0.05 5.62 -24.63
N ARG A 3 -1.36 5.51 -24.33
CA ARG A 3 -1.82 5.01 -23.02
C ARG A 3 -1.44 3.55 -22.74
N ARG A 4 -1.43 2.67 -23.76
CA ARG A 4 -1.00 1.26 -23.61
C ARG A 4 0.49 1.18 -23.31
N ILE A 5 1.30 2.01 -23.99
CA ILE A 5 2.75 2.05 -23.76
C ILE A 5 3.04 2.50 -22.33
N ILE A 6 2.38 3.56 -21.84
CA ILE A 6 2.51 4.05 -20.45
C ILE A 6 2.15 2.93 -19.46
N THR A 7 1.05 2.21 -19.69
CA THR A 7 0.64 1.08 -18.84
C THR A 7 1.74 0.02 -18.78
N LEU A 8 2.27 -0.41 -19.93
CA LEU A 8 3.31 -1.44 -19.99
C LEU A 8 4.62 -0.99 -19.32
N ILE A 9 5.01 0.27 -19.48
CA ILE A 9 6.20 0.82 -18.82
C ILE A 9 6.04 0.74 -17.29
N PHE A 10 4.95 1.24 -16.72
CA PHE A 10 4.75 1.22 -15.26
C PHE A 10 4.57 -0.20 -14.72
N LEU A 11 3.96 -1.12 -15.47
CA LEU A 11 3.91 -2.53 -15.08
C LEU A 11 5.31 -3.16 -15.06
N ALA A 12 6.11 -2.95 -16.11
CA ALA A 12 7.48 -3.46 -16.15
C ALA A 12 8.33 -2.89 -15.00
N LEU A 13 8.26 -1.58 -14.75
CA LEU A 13 8.96 -0.94 -13.64
C LEU A 13 8.49 -1.49 -12.28
N SER A 14 7.19 -1.76 -12.11
CA SER A 14 6.65 -2.37 -10.89
C SER A 14 7.18 -3.79 -10.69
N ILE A 15 7.24 -4.59 -11.74
CA ILE A 15 7.78 -5.96 -11.69
C ILE A 15 9.25 -5.93 -11.30
N VAL A 16 10.06 -5.09 -11.93
CA VAL A 16 11.50 -4.94 -11.60
C VAL A 16 11.67 -4.47 -10.16
N PHE A 17 10.88 -3.49 -9.71
CA PHE A 17 10.95 -3.01 -8.33
C PHE A 17 10.64 -4.13 -7.32
N VAL A 18 9.57 -4.88 -7.55
CA VAL A 18 9.16 -5.98 -6.66
C VAL A 18 10.21 -7.10 -6.68
N GLU A 19 10.73 -7.46 -7.84
CA GLU A 19 11.79 -8.45 -7.97
C GLU A 19 13.03 -8.03 -7.15
N GLN A 20 13.52 -6.80 -7.32
CA GLN A 20 14.65 -6.28 -6.53
C GLN A 20 14.32 -6.23 -5.02
N ALA A 21 13.12 -5.83 -4.64
CA ALA A 21 12.70 -5.80 -3.24
C ALA A 21 12.58 -7.19 -2.60
N LEU A 22 12.38 -8.25 -3.39
CA LEU A 22 12.26 -9.62 -2.87
C LEU A 22 13.58 -10.40 -2.92
N THR A 23 14.47 -10.10 -3.87
CA THR A 23 15.65 -10.92 -4.13
C THR A 23 17.00 -10.26 -3.80
N ASN A 24 17.05 -8.92 -3.79
CA ASN A 24 18.29 -8.17 -3.57
C ASN A 24 18.36 -7.62 -2.15
N HIS A 25 19.14 -8.25 -1.28
CA HIS A 25 19.28 -7.84 0.12
C HIS A 25 19.82 -6.41 0.29
N ALA A 26 20.78 -6.00 -0.54
CA ALA A 26 21.31 -4.63 -0.47
C ALA A 26 20.26 -3.59 -0.83
N PHE A 27 19.40 -3.89 -1.82
CA PHE A 27 18.27 -3.05 -2.16
C PHE A 27 17.22 -3.03 -1.05
N GLN A 28 16.93 -4.16 -0.40
CA GLN A 28 16.05 -4.22 0.77
C GLN A 28 16.57 -3.32 1.89
N ASP A 29 17.85 -3.43 2.25
CA ASP A 29 18.46 -2.63 3.31
C ASP A 29 18.36 -1.13 3.01
N TRP A 30 18.65 -0.73 1.77
CA TRP A 30 18.49 0.65 1.32
C TRP A 30 17.04 1.14 1.39
N LEU A 31 16.09 0.30 0.98
CA LEU A 31 14.66 0.61 0.96
C LEU A 31 14.11 0.74 2.38
N PHE A 32 14.44 -0.22 3.27
CA PHE A 32 14.01 -0.21 4.66
C PHE A 32 14.65 0.92 5.47
N ALA A 33 15.92 1.26 5.22
CA ALA A 33 16.54 2.44 5.82
C ALA A 33 15.74 3.73 5.55
N ARG A 34 15.24 3.91 4.34
CA ARG A 34 14.36 5.04 3.96
C ARG A 34 12.96 4.91 4.55
N HIS A 35 12.45 3.68 4.67
CA HIS A 35 11.13 3.43 5.25
C HIS A 35 11.06 3.69 6.76
N HIS A 36 12.19 3.85 7.45
CA HIS A 36 12.22 4.39 8.81
C HIS A 36 11.69 5.83 8.91
N ASN A 37 11.61 6.56 7.79
CA ASN A 37 10.99 7.88 7.76
C ASN A 37 9.46 7.74 7.82
N ILE A 38 8.86 8.25 8.90
CA ILE A 38 7.44 8.12 9.18
C ILE A 38 6.55 8.75 8.09
N LEU A 39 7.05 9.72 7.33
CA LEU A 39 6.29 10.33 6.22
C LEU A 39 5.94 9.31 5.14
N SER A 40 6.77 8.28 4.94
CA SER A 40 6.48 7.18 4.02
C SER A 40 5.24 6.38 4.44
N TRP A 41 4.93 6.35 5.73
CA TRP A 41 3.77 5.63 6.28
C TRP A 41 2.47 6.41 6.09
N TYR A 42 2.55 7.74 6.14
CA TYR A 42 1.41 8.62 5.90
C TYR A 42 1.08 8.78 4.42
N ILE A 43 2.09 8.84 3.53
CA ILE A 43 1.84 8.99 2.09
C ILE A 43 1.20 7.74 1.47
N ARG A 44 1.52 6.53 1.96
CA ARG A 44 1.04 5.27 1.39
C ARG A 44 -0.48 5.12 1.38
N PRO A 45 -1.20 5.33 2.49
CA PRO A 45 -2.65 5.29 2.45
C PRO A 45 -3.26 6.40 1.59
N LEU A 46 -2.60 7.56 1.45
CA LEU A 46 -3.07 8.63 0.57
C LEU A 46 -2.97 8.25 -0.90
N LEU A 47 -1.97 7.45 -1.29
CA LEU A 47 -1.81 6.95 -2.66
C LEU A 47 -2.90 5.98 -3.10
N LEU A 48 -3.69 5.44 -2.17
CA LEU A 48 -4.88 4.67 -2.53
C LEU A 48 -5.94 5.52 -3.23
N VAL A 49 -6.01 6.83 -2.92
CA VAL A 49 -6.97 7.75 -3.55
C VAL A 49 -6.77 7.83 -5.07
N PRO A 50 -5.58 8.17 -5.61
CA PRO A 50 -5.37 8.19 -7.06
C PRO A 50 -5.55 6.80 -7.70
N ILE A 51 -5.24 5.69 -7.00
CA ILE A 51 -5.51 4.34 -7.50
C ILE A 51 -7.02 4.11 -7.64
N MET A 52 -7.82 4.45 -6.62
CA MET A 52 -9.28 4.36 -6.68
C MET A 52 -9.87 5.25 -7.79
N LEU A 53 -9.37 6.48 -7.95
CA LEU A 53 -9.79 7.38 -9.02
C LEU A 53 -9.48 6.80 -10.39
N ALA A 54 -8.28 6.27 -10.60
CA ALA A 54 -7.88 5.64 -11.85
C ALA A 54 -8.76 4.43 -12.18
N ALA A 55 -9.09 3.60 -11.19
CA ALA A 55 -10.01 2.48 -11.34
C ALA A 55 -11.44 2.96 -11.65
N TRP A 56 -11.93 3.97 -10.96
CA TRP A 56 -13.26 4.56 -11.16
C TRP A 56 -13.44 5.09 -12.58
N TRP A 57 -12.40 5.70 -13.14
CA TRP A 57 -12.36 6.16 -14.53
C TRP A 57 -11.89 5.11 -15.52
N ARG A 58 -11.67 3.87 -15.07
CA ARG A 58 -11.24 2.73 -15.89
C ARG A 58 -9.95 3.01 -16.67
N SER A 59 -9.01 3.72 -16.05
CA SER A 59 -7.71 4.09 -16.63
C SER A 59 -6.62 3.09 -16.24
N TRP A 60 -6.29 2.16 -17.13
CA TRP A 60 -5.19 1.20 -16.92
C TRP A 60 -3.84 1.90 -16.71
N ALA A 61 -3.58 2.97 -17.46
CA ALA A 61 -2.34 3.74 -17.29
C ALA A 61 -2.27 4.42 -15.92
N GLY A 62 -3.38 5.00 -15.44
CA GLY A 62 -3.47 5.58 -14.11
C GLY A 62 -3.34 4.52 -13.01
N LEU A 63 -3.93 3.34 -13.17
CA LEU A 63 -3.78 2.22 -12.25
C LEU A 63 -2.33 1.77 -12.14
N ALA A 64 -1.68 1.50 -13.28
CA ALA A 64 -0.29 1.06 -13.29
C ALA A 64 0.65 2.10 -12.67
N ALA A 65 0.46 3.39 -13.00
CA ALA A 65 1.23 4.49 -12.41
C ALA A 65 0.98 4.62 -10.89
N GLY A 66 -0.27 4.51 -10.44
CA GLY A 66 -0.63 4.58 -9.02
C GLY A 66 -0.06 3.41 -8.21
N ILE A 67 -0.09 2.19 -8.75
CA ILE A 67 0.52 1.01 -8.13
C ILE A 67 2.04 1.19 -8.03
N PHE A 68 2.70 1.63 -9.11
CA PHE A 68 4.12 1.92 -9.10
C PHE A 68 4.49 2.99 -8.07
N ALA A 69 3.72 4.08 -8.00
CA ALA A 69 3.90 5.13 -7.00
C ALA A 69 3.76 4.58 -5.56
N LEU A 70 2.77 3.71 -5.31
CA LEU A 70 2.57 3.08 -4.01
C LEU A 70 3.74 2.16 -3.64
N LEU A 71 4.21 1.33 -4.56
CA LEU A 71 5.35 0.42 -4.34
C LEU A 71 6.62 1.22 -4.00
N THR A 72 6.93 2.25 -4.79
CA THR A 72 8.16 3.05 -4.64
C THR A 72 8.10 4.04 -3.47
N SER A 73 6.92 4.29 -2.90
CA SER A 73 6.72 5.32 -1.85
C SER A 73 7.55 5.09 -0.58
N MET A 74 8.02 3.87 -0.34
CA MET A 74 8.98 3.57 0.74
C MET A 74 10.32 4.33 0.56
N ALA A 75 10.71 4.60 -0.67
CA ALA A 75 11.98 5.24 -1.03
C ALA A 75 11.90 6.76 -1.21
N TRP A 76 10.71 7.38 -1.13
CA TRP A 76 10.53 8.80 -1.48
C TRP A 76 11.14 9.78 -0.48
N PHE A 77 11.36 9.35 0.75
CA PHE A 77 11.92 10.19 1.80
C PHE A 77 13.33 9.72 2.17
N PRO A 78 14.23 10.62 2.56
CA PRO A 78 15.55 10.23 3.00
C PRO A 78 15.48 9.38 4.28
N ALA A 79 16.48 8.52 4.50
CA ALA A 79 16.63 7.82 5.77
C ALA A 79 16.80 8.85 6.89
N PRO A 80 16.09 8.75 8.02
CA PRO A 80 16.24 9.68 9.12
C PRO A 80 17.60 9.47 9.83
N ALA A 81 18.19 10.55 10.35
CA ALA A 81 19.43 10.45 11.10
C ALA A 81 19.27 9.61 12.39
N VAL A 82 18.08 9.68 13.00
CA VAL A 82 17.69 8.86 14.15
C VAL A 82 16.29 8.32 13.88
N ALA A 83 16.17 7.01 13.89
CA ALA A 83 14.88 6.33 13.71
C ALA A 83 14.14 6.25 15.05
N ASP A 84 12.81 6.40 15.03
CA ASP A 84 11.97 6.08 16.17
C ASP A 84 12.13 4.61 16.56
N ALA A 85 12.28 4.32 17.85
CA ALA A 85 12.58 2.97 18.35
C ALA A 85 11.46 1.96 18.05
N ASN A 86 10.17 2.38 18.05
CA ASN A 86 9.05 1.51 17.73
C ASN A 86 8.98 1.26 16.22
N VAL A 87 9.25 2.29 15.40
CA VAL A 87 9.37 2.16 13.94
C VAL A 87 10.48 1.18 13.58
N ALA A 88 11.67 1.35 14.19
CA ALA A 88 12.83 0.48 13.94
C ALA A 88 12.53 -0.99 14.30
N ARG A 89 11.90 -1.22 15.46
CA ARG A 89 11.51 -2.58 15.89
C ARG A 89 10.48 -3.19 14.95
N PHE A 90 9.43 -2.44 14.60
CA PHE A 90 8.39 -2.92 13.70
C PHE A 90 8.95 -3.28 12.32
N LEU A 91 9.84 -2.46 11.76
CA LEU A 91 10.46 -2.73 10.45
C LEU A 91 11.49 -3.88 10.52
N ALA A 92 12.14 -4.09 11.66
CA ALA A 92 12.99 -5.27 11.86
C ALA A 92 12.16 -6.57 11.79
N ASP A 93 10.95 -6.58 12.38
CA ASP A 93 10.02 -7.71 12.28
C ASP A 93 9.54 -7.91 10.83
N GLU A 94 9.22 -6.82 10.11
CA GLU A 94 8.78 -6.92 8.70
C GLU A 94 9.91 -7.45 7.78
N ILE A 95 11.15 -6.97 7.94
CA ILE A 95 12.27 -7.47 7.11
C ILE A 95 12.62 -8.92 7.43
N ALA A 96 12.56 -9.31 8.72
CA ALA A 96 12.75 -10.70 9.13
C ALA A 96 11.67 -11.60 8.52
N PHE A 97 10.42 -11.16 8.50
CA PHE A 97 9.32 -11.88 7.84
C PHE A 97 9.56 -12.04 6.34
N LEU A 98 10.01 -11.00 5.64
CA LEU A 98 10.32 -11.07 4.19
C LEU A 98 11.50 -11.99 3.90
N ARG A 99 12.55 -11.99 4.75
CA ARG A 99 13.76 -12.81 4.59
C ARG A 99 13.57 -14.25 5.07
N GLY A 100 12.51 -14.54 5.80
CA GLY A 100 12.18 -15.88 6.30
C GLY A 100 11.78 -16.88 5.21
N GLY A 101 11.70 -16.45 3.96
CA GLY A 101 11.38 -17.29 2.80
C GLY A 101 9.88 -17.59 2.67
N TRP A 102 9.57 -18.50 1.72
CA TRP A 102 8.19 -18.89 1.44
C TRP A 102 7.70 -19.92 2.45
N THR A 103 6.83 -19.49 3.33
CA THR A 103 6.08 -20.30 4.30
C THR A 103 4.59 -20.23 4.01
N LEU A 104 3.78 -21.08 4.64
CA LEU A 104 2.31 -20.95 4.56
C LEU A 104 1.86 -19.55 5.01
N GLN A 105 2.48 -18.98 6.04
CA GLN A 105 2.16 -17.66 6.57
C GLN A 105 2.47 -16.55 5.56
N THR A 106 3.66 -16.55 4.93
CA THR A 106 4.02 -15.56 3.90
C THR A 106 3.13 -15.70 2.67
N GLY A 107 2.77 -16.94 2.28
CA GLY A 107 1.84 -17.21 1.19
C GLY A 107 0.44 -16.67 1.46
N LEU A 108 -0.12 -16.91 2.64
CA LEU A 108 -1.44 -16.40 3.05
C LEU A 108 -1.45 -14.86 3.14
N TYR A 109 -0.37 -14.26 3.65
CA TYR A 109 -0.25 -12.80 3.70
C TYR A 109 -0.21 -12.19 2.28
N THR A 110 0.59 -12.77 1.39
CA THR A 110 0.67 -12.33 -0.02
C THR A 110 -0.70 -12.44 -0.70
N LEU A 111 -1.40 -13.58 -0.50
CA LEU A 111 -2.74 -13.77 -1.05
C LEU A 111 -3.73 -12.73 -0.50
N ALA A 112 -3.69 -12.42 0.79
CA ALA A 112 -4.54 -11.40 1.40
C ALA A 112 -4.28 -10.00 0.83
N VAL A 113 -3.02 -9.63 0.59
CA VAL A 113 -2.66 -8.37 -0.05
C VAL A 113 -3.17 -8.30 -1.49
N LEU A 114 -2.98 -9.37 -2.27
CA LEU A 114 -3.49 -9.44 -3.65
C LEU A 114 -5.02 -9.38 -3.69
N ALA A 115 -5.70 -10.10 -2.80
CA ALA A 115 -7.15 -10.07 -2.66
C ALA A 115 -7.65 -8.65 -2.31
N TYR A 116 -6.99 -7.98 -1.38
CA TYR A 116 -7.31 -6.61 -1.02
C TYR A 116 -7.26 -5.66 -2.21
N PHE A 117 -6.15 -5.65 -2.98
CA PHE A 117 -6.04 -4.78 -4.16
C PHE A 117 -7.04 -5.16 -5.25
N THR A 118 -7.29 -6.45 -5.46
CA THR A 118 -8.29 -6.93 -6.41
C THR A 118 -9.68 -6.44 -6.03
N LEU A 119 -10.08 -6.56 -4.77
CA LEU A 119 -11.37 -6.08 -4.27
C LEU A 119 -11.48 -4.56 -4.34
N LEU A 120 -10.43 -3.82 -3.97
CA LEU A 120 -10.41 -2.36 -4.02
C LEU A 120 -10.58 -1.86 -5.47
N ILE A 121 -9.78 -2.40 -6.40
CA ILE A 121 -9.84 -2.03 -7.82
C ILE A 121 -11.19 -2.44 -8.41
N SER A 122 -11.70 -3.64 -8.13
CA SER A 122 -12.98 -4.13 -8.62
C SER A 122 -14.15 -3.28 -8.12
N ALA A 123 -14.17 -2.93 -6.82
CA ALA A 123 -15.20 -2.07 -6.25
C ALA A 123 -15.19 -0.66 -6.87
N ALA A 124 -13.99 -0.10 -7.10
CA ALA A 124 -13.84 1.18 -7.78
C ALA A 124 -14.27 1.11 -9.25
N TRP A 125 -13.87 0.07 -9.96
CA TRP A 125 -14.22 -0.16 -11.37
C TRP A 125 -15.72 -0.33 -11.59
N GLN A 126 -16.39 -0.98 -10.63
CA GLN A 126 -17.84 -1.12 -10.58
C GLN A 126 -18.55 0.13 -10.03
N ARG A 127 -17.78 1.15 -9.60
CA ARG A 127 -18.28 2.39 -9.01
C ARG A 127 -19.17 2.17 -7.78
N SER A 128 -18.84 1.13 -6.99
CA SER A 128 -19.53 0.76 -5.77
C SER A 128 -18.99 1.54 -4.56
N GLY A 129 -19.62 2.66 -4.20
CA GLY A 129 -19.20 3.42 -3.02
C GLY A 129 -19.28 2.61 -1.72
N LYS A 130 -20.32 1.77 -1.56
CA LYS A 130 -20.45 0.87 -0.40
C LYS A 130 -19.35 -0.20 -0.39
N GLY A 131 -19.07 -0.79 -1.55
CA GLY A 131 -17.97 -1.78 -1.69
C GLY A 131 -16.61 -1.18 -1.36
N LEU A 132 -16.30 0.02 -1.88
CA LEU A 132 -15.06 0.73 -1.56
C LEU A 132 -14.94 1.02 -0.05
N ALA A 133 -16.00 1.54 0.56
CA ALA A 133 -16.00 1.84 2.00
C ALA A 133 -15.75 0.57 2.83
N ALA A 134 -16.41 -0.55 2.48
CA ALA A 134 -16.25 -1.82 3.16
C ALA A 134 -14.82 -2.36 3.02
N VAL A 135 -14.23 -2.33 1.81
CA VAL A 135 -12.86 -2.80 1.56
C VAL A 135 -11.84 -1.95 2.30
N LEU A 136 -11.98 -0.61 2.30
CA LEU A 136 -11.07 0.29 3.02
C LEU A 136 -11.14 0.05 4.53
N ALA A 137 -12.35 -0.07 5.10
CA ALA A 137 -12.51 -0.34 6.52
C ALA A 137 -11.94 -1.70 6.91
N ALA A 138 -12.27 -2.75 6.16
CA ALA A 138 -11.76 -4.09 6.41
C ALA A 138 -10.22 -4.14 6.35
N ALA A 139 -9.61 -3.47 5.37
CA ALA A 139 -8.16 -3.44 5.22
C ALA A 139 -7.47 -2.68 6.38
N ALA A 140 -7.99 -1.52 6.77
CA ALA A 140 -7.43 -0.76 7.88
C ALA A 140 -7.49 -1.55 9.19
N LEU A 141 -8.64 -2.17 9.49
CA LEU A 141 -8.83 -3.00 10.68
C LEU A 141 -7.95 -4.25 10.65
N SER A 142 -7.92 -4.96 9.52
CA SER A 142 -7.10 -6.18 9.38
C SER A 142 -5.61 -5.87 9.48
N LYS A 143 -5.12 -4.80 8.86
CA LYS A 143 -3.70 -4.41 8.94
C LYS A 143 -3.31 -4.09 10.38
N VAL A 144 -4.11 -3.30 11.09
CA VAL A 144 -3.84 -2.94 12.49
C VAL A 144 -3.89 -4.20 13.37
N ALA A 145 -4.93 -5.02 13.25
CA ALA A 145 -5.07 -6.24 14.04
C ALA A 145 -3.90 -7.21 13.82
N PHE A 146 -3.58 -7.51 12.56
CA PHE A 146 -2.46 -8.39 12.20
C PHE A 146 -1.12 -7.86 12.71
N SER A 147 -0.87 -6.57 12.57
CA SER A 147 0.38 -5.96 13.02
C SER A 147 0.51 -5.98 14.55
N LEU A 148 -0.59 -5.76 15.29
CA LEU A 148 -0.57 -5.86 16.76
C LEU A 148 -0.35 -7.30 17.23
N MET A 149 -0.86 -8.31 16.52
CA MET A 149 -0.62 -9.71 16.82
C MET A 149 0.83 -10.14 16.56
N GLY A 150 1.46 -9.60 15.52
CA GLY A 150 2.85 -9.94 15.13
C GLY A 150 3.90 -9.18 15.91
N SER A 151 3.79 -7.85 15.97
CA SER A 151 4.81 -6.95 16.53
C SER A 151 4.38 -6.27 17.85
N GLY A 152 3.23 -6.64 18.41
CA GLY A 152 2.77 -6.15 19.70
C GLY A 152 2.69 -4.62 19.79
N ALA A 153 3.23 -4.06 20.89
CA ALA A 153 3.13 -2.62 21.16
C ALA A 153 3.83 -1.74 20.11
N SER A 154 4.88 -2.22 19.43
CA SER A 154 5.59 -1.45 18.41
C SER A 154 4.72 -1.16 17.17
N ALA A 155 3.74 -2.04 16.86
CA ALA A 155 2.81 -1.83 15.77
C ALA A 155 1.82 -0.67 15.98
N ARG A 156 1.76 -0.07 17.19
CA ARG A 156 0.89 1.10 17.45
C ARG A 156 1.24 2.30 16.58
N VAL A 157 2.46 2.38 16.05
CA VAL A 157 2.88 3.43 15.11
C VAL A 157 2.06 3.42 13.81
N LEU A 158 1.42 2.28 13.46
CA LEU A 158 0.55 2.15 12.29
C LEU A 158 -0.84 2.78 12.48
N ILE A 159 -1.29 2.96 13.72
CA ILE A 159 -2.69 3.34 14.00
C ILE A 159 -3.01 4.71 13.39
N ALA A 160 -2.15 5.71 13.63
CA ALA A 160 -2.39 7.06 13.14
C ALA A 160 -2.38 7.15 11.59
N PRO A 161 -1.39 6.59 10.85
CA PRO A 161 -1.43 6.54 9.39
C PRO A 161 -2.64 5.77 8.84
N ALA A 162 -3.02 4.65 9.48
CA ALA A 162 -4.17 3.84 9.05
C ALA A 162 -5.49 4.59 9.22
N LEU A 163 -5.69 5.26 10.35
CA LEU A 163 -6.90 6.06 10.60
C LEU A 163 -6.98 7.27 9.66
N LEU A 164 -5.87 7.99 9.47
CA LEU A 164 -5.83 9.10 8.52
C LEU A 164 -6.18 8.64 7.10
N GLY A 165 -5.57 7.56 6.66
CA GLY A 165 -5.84 6.98 5.35
C GLY A 165 -7.28 6.52 5.18
N LEU A 166 -7.86 5.91 6.23
CA LEU A 166 -9.26 5.50 6.23
C LEU A 166 -10.19 6.71 6.11
N VAL A 167 -10.00 7.75 6.91
CA VAL A 167 -10.83 8.97 6.88
C VAL A 167 -10.75 9.64 5.51
N ILE A 168 -9.55 9.85 4.97
CA ILE A 168 -9.36 10.48 3.66
C ILE A 168 -9.92 9.59 2.54
N GLY A 169 -9.70 8.27 2.61
CA GLY A 169 -10.24 7.32 1.65
C GLY A 169 -11.77 7.33 1.63
N LEU A 170 -12.42 7.31 2.80
CA LEU A 170 -13.88 7.37 2.91
C LEU A 170 -14.44 8.73 2.43
N ALA A 171 -13.75 9.84 2.72
CA ALA A 171 -14.13 11.15 2.21
C ALA A 171 -14.05 11.23 0.68
N ALA A 172 -12.99 10.64 0.08
CA ALA A 172 -12.86 10.54 -1.37
C ALA A 172 -13.97 9.68 -1.99
N VAL A 173 -14.27 8.52 -1.40
CA VAL A 173 -15.38 7.64 -1.83
C VAL A 173 -16.72 8.37 -1.77
N TRP A 174 -16.98 9.07 -0.69
CA TRP A 174 -18.23 9.83 -0.52
C TRP A 174 -18.38 10.93 -1.58
N ARG A 175 -17.31 11.69 -1.88
CA ARG A 175 -17.32 12.71 -2.92
C ARG A 175 -17.55 12.11 -4.31
N LEU A 176 -16.86 11.03 -4.65
CA LEU A 176 -17.02 10.32 -5.91
C LEU A 176 -18.45 9.80 -6.08
N TRP A 177 -18.98 9.18 -5.05
CA TRP A 177 -20.34 8.63 -5.06
C TRP A 177 -21.40 9.72 -5.24
N ARG A 178 -21.28 10.83 -4.52
CA ARG A 178 -22.19 12.00 -4.71
C ARG A 178 -22.09 12.63 -6.09
N ALA A 179 -20.89 12.75 -6.64
CA ALA A 179 -20.70 13.30 -7.98
C ALA A 179 -21.29 12.40 -9.07
N TRP A 180 -21.37 11.09 -8.80
CA TRP A 180 -21.93 10.11 -9.73
C TRP A 180 -23.45 10.00 -9.70
N GLN A 181 -24.09 10.41 -8.61
CA GLN A 181 -25.55 10.40 -8.49
C GLN A 181 -26.24 11.63 -9.11
N LYS A 182 -25.48 12.65 -9.47
CA LYS A 182 -25.94 13.84 -10.20
C LYS A 182 -25.83 13.63 -11.71
#